data_b515ba8c6e6e5689c324180fffe57fff
#
_entry.id   b515ba8c6e6e5689c324180fffe57fff
#
_cell.length_a   1.000
_cell.length_b   1.000
_cell.length_c   1.000
_cell.angle_alpha   90.00
_cell.angle_beta   90.00
_cell.angle_gamma   90.00
#
_symmetry.space_group_name_H-M   'P 1'
#
loop_
_entity.id
_entity.type
_entity.pdbx_description
1 polymer ?
#
loop_
_entity_poly.entity_id
_entity_poly.type
_entity_poly.pdbx_seq_one_letter_code
_entity_poly.pdbx_strand_id
1 'polypeptide(L)'
;MTARPSILPNAPALVANDSWLQRTGRDALLSQLKHLQHGEIVVVEGGQVHRFGQYTTECTLSATVEVVHPQFWADAAFGGTTGAGESYIHGHWRSDDLVALVRIMVLNRAIMENMEGGLAFLTAPLRRIFHWMNRNSKDGSRRNIAAHYDLGNDFFQLFLDDTMAYSCGIFEAPEATLKEASLAKFEAVCRKLQLKPTDHLVEIGTGWGGLAIYAAKKYGCRVTTTTISKEQFALAKERVAAEGLSDRIDLRLDDYRDLTGHYDKLVSIEMIEAVGHQFLDTYIAKCASLLKPNGAMLIQAITIQDQIYNEALKSVDFIQRFVFPGSFIPCVTAITDAVTRSTDMKVYHLEDIGPHYATTLRMWRENFFANIGRVRALGYPEEFIRLWDFYLCYCEGGFAERQLGDVHMLMVKPGWRG
;
A
#
# COMPACT_ATOMS: atom_id res chain seq x y z
N MET A 1 -24.82 13.42 -8.18
CA MET A 1 -23.88 12.87 -9.18
C MET A 1 -23.20 14.03 -9.88
N THR A 2 -22.06 14.45 -9.37
CA THR A 2 -21.22 15.48 -10.00
C THR A 2 -20.14 14.75 -10.78
N ALA A 3 -20.17 14.88 -12.12
CA ALA A 3 -19.12 14.36 -12.98
C ALA A 3 -17.77 14.96 -12.53
N ARG A 4 -16.83 14.11 -12.14
CA ARG A 4 -15.44 14.55 -11.85
C ARG A 4 -14.80 15.01 -13.16
N PRO A 5 -14.21 16.20 -13.25
CA PRO A 5 -13.53 16.64 -14.46
C PRO A 5 -12.32 15.74 -14.72
N SER A 6 -12.12 15.29 -15.97
CA SER A 6 -10.89 14.65 -16.40
C SER A 6 -9.76 15.68 -16.32
N ILE A 7 -8.82 15.48 -15.41
CA ILE A 7 -7.79 16.46 -15.02
C ILE A 7 -6.58 16.44 -15.99
N LEU A 8 -6.56 15.56 -16.98
CA LEU A 8 -5.40 15.42 -17.87
C LEU A 8 -5.65 16.10 -19.24
N PRO A 9 -4.68 16.88 -19.76
CA PRO A 9 -4.81 17.55 -21.06
C PRO A 9 -4.87 16.53 -22.21
N ASN A 10 -5.63 16.88 -23.26
CA ASN A 10 -5.74 16.11 -24.50
C ASN A 10 -4.36 15.94 -25.17
N ALA A 11 -3.84 14.72 -25.18
CA ALA A 11 -2.74 14.38 -26.06
C ALA A 11 -3.27 14.16 -27.49
N PRO A 12 -2.57 14.61 -28.55
CA PRO A 12 -3.01 14.38 -29.92
C PRO A 12 -2.95 12.89 -30.26
N ALA A 13 -4.03 12.35 -30.81
CA ALA A 13 -4.09 10.99 -31.30
C ALA A 13 -3.10 10.79 -32.46
N LEU A 14 -2.07 9.97 -32.25
CA LEU A 14 -1.18 9.54 -33.30
C LEU A 14 -1.82 8.35 -34.02
N VAL A 15 -2.19 8.52 -35.28
CA VAL A 15 -2.62 7.42 -36.15
C VAL A 15 -1.35 6.64 -36.55
N ALA A 16 -0.97 5.67 -35.73
CA ALA A 16 0.05 4.68 -36.10
C ALA A 16 -0.65 3.47 -36.72
N ASN A 17 -0.06 2.89 -37.76
CA ASN A 17 -0.49 1.58 -38.25
C ASN A 17 -0.23 0.54 -37.17
N ASP A 18 -1.29 -0.12 -36.67
CA ASP A 18 -1.20 -1.13 -35.60
C ASP A 18 -0.24 -2.25 -35.99
N SER A 19 0.72 -2.54 -35.13
CA SER A 19 1.58 -3.70 -35.26
C SER A 19 0.78 -4.99 -35.08
N TRP A 20 1.33 -6.12 -35.52
CA TRP A 20 0.72 -7.43 -35.31
C TRP A 20 0.46 -7.69 -33.81
N LEU A 21 1.39 -7.33 -32.94
CA LEU A 21 1.27 -7.50 -31.49
C LEU A 21 0.10 -6.69 -30.91
N GLN A 22 -0.06 -5.46 -31.36
CA GLN A 22 -1.15 -4.57 -30.91
C GLN A 22 -2.51 -5.13 -31.34
N ARG A 23 -2.66 -5.58 -32.58
CA ARG A 23 -3.91 -6.22 -33.05
C ARG A 23 -4.24 -7.49 -32.27
N THR A 24 -3.25 -8.39 -32.10
CA THR A 24 -3.44 -9.62 -31.33
C THR A 24 -3.80 -9.34 -29.88
N GLY A 25 -3.13 -8.37 -29.25
CA GLY A 25 -3.43 -7.96 -27.89
C GLY A 25 -4.83 -7.36 -27.76
N ARG A 26 -5.23 -6.50 -28.70
CA ARG A 26 -6.58 -5.93 -28.77
C ARG A 26 -7.67 -7.01 -28.86
N ASP A 27 -7.55 -7.93 -29.79
CA ASP A 27 -8.54 -8.99 -29.98
C ASP A 27 -8.64 -9.90 -28.75
N ALA A 28 -7.51 -10.23 -28.13
CA ALA A 28 -7.46 -11.01 -26.90
C ALA A 28 -8.16 -10.30 -25.73
N LEU A 29 -7.84 -9.04 -25.47
CA LEU A 29 -8.42 -8.27 -24.35
C LEU A 29 -9.91 -8.01 -24.55
N LEU A 30 -10.34 -7.57 -25.75
CA LEU A 30 -11.76 -7.38 -26.04
C LEU A 30 -12.56 -8.69 -25.94
N SER A 31 -11.94 -9.84 -26.29
CA SER A 31 -12.56 -11.15 -26.09
C SER A 31 -12.72 -11.50 -24.61
N GLN A 32 -11.73 -11.21 -23.77
CA GLN A 32 -11.84 -11.44 -22.32
C GLN A 32 -12.92 -10.55 -21.68
N LEU A 33 -13.00 -9.27 -22.06
CA LEU A 33 -14.01 -8.35 -21.54
C LEU A 33 -15.46 -8.78 -21.85
N LYS A 34 -15.71 -9.60 -22.87
CA LYS A 34 -17.05 -10.18 -23.14
C LYS A 34 -17.54 -11.08 -22.00
N HIS A 35 -16.66 -11.56 -21.13
CA HIS A 35 -16.98 -12.39 -19.97
C HIS A 35 -17.22 -11.61 -18.70
N LEU A 36 -17.30 -10.25 -18.78
CA LEU A 36 -17.55 -9.39 -17.65
C LEU A 36 -18.91 -9.68 -17.02
N GLN A 37 -18.94 -10.03 -15.73
CA GLN A 37 -20.16 -10.40 -14.99
C GLN A 37 -20.64 -9.26 -14.08
N HIS A 38 -19.73 -8.45 -13.55
CA HIS A 38 -20.01 -7.39 -12.58
C HIS A 38 -19.54 -6.05 -13.12
N GLY A 39 -20.46 -5.06 -13.18
CA GLY A 39 -20.17 -3.71 -13.64
C GLY A 39 -20.15 -3.55 -15.16
N GLU A 40 -19.91 -2.34 -15.62
CA GLU A 40 -19.82 -1.97 -17.02
C GLU A 40 -18.46 -1.36 -17.35
N ILE A 41 -17.81 -1.81 -18.43
CA ILE A 41 -16.63 -1.13 -19.00
C ILE A 41 -16.96 -0.68 -20.42
N VAL A 42 -16.74 0.61 -20.68
CA VAL A 42 -16.87 1.22 -21.99
C VAL A 42 -15.48 1.51 -22.54
N VAL A 43 -15.11 0.85 -23.63
CA VAL A 43 -13.82 1.09 -24.30
C VAL A 43 -14.04 2.00 -25.49
N VAL A 44 -13.31 3.11 -25.55
CA VAL A 44 -13.36 4.11 -26.63
C VAL A 44 -11.99 4.15 -27.31
N GLU A 45 -11.97 3.92 -28.63
CA GLU A 45 -10.76 3.97 -29.44
C GLU A 45 -11.07 4.55 -30.82
N GLY A 46 -10.40 5.64 -31.22
CA GLY A 46 -10.55 6.24 -32.53
C GLY A 46 -12.01 6.59 -32.92
N GLY A 47 -12.84 6.89 -31.91
CA GLY A 47 -14.27 7.17 -32.09
C GLY A 47 -15.17 5.93 -32.11
N GLN A 48 -14.61 4.72 -32.10
CA GLN A 48 -15.37 3.47 -31.90
C GLN A 48 -15.63 3.26 -30.41
N VAL A 49 -16.83 2.74 -30.08
CA VAL A 49 -17.28 2.50 -28.71
C VAL A 49 -17.66 1.04 -28.56
N HIS A 50 -17.00 0.35 -27.63
CA HIS A 50 -17.31 -1.03 -27.26
C HIS A 50 -17.81 -1.06 -25.82
N ARG A 51 -18.93 -1.75 -25.55
CA ARG A 51 -19.49 -1.90 -24.20
C ARG A 51 -19.43 -3.33 -23.75
N PHE A 52 -19.03 -3.55 -22.50
CA PHE A 52 -18.89 -4.87 -21.88
C PHE A 52 -19.51 -4.86 -20.50
N GLY A 53 -20.19 -5.97 -20.14
CA GLY A 53 -20.92 -6.07 -18.90
C GLY A 53 -22.18 -5.19 -18.88
N GLN A 54 -22.67 -4.90 -17.68
CA GLN A 54 -23.89 -4.12 -17.49
C GLN A 54 -23.84 -3.35 -16.17
N TYR A 55 -24.30 -2.10 -16.22
CA TYR A 55 -24.62 -1.33 -15.03
C TYR A 55 -25.98 -1.81 -14.50
N THR A 56 -26.03 -2.32 -13.28
CA THR A 56 -27.25 -2.88 -12.65
C THR A 56 -27.48 -2.29 -11.27
N THR A 57 -28.66 -2.56 -10.68
CA THR A 57 -28.93 -2.19 -9.29
C THR A 57 -28.06 -2.94 -8.28
N GLU A 58 -27.57 -4.14 -8.66
CA GLU A 58 -26.70 -4.96 -7.81
C GLU A 58 -25.23 -4.54 -7.94
N CYS A 59 -24.82 -4.03 -9.11
CA CYS A 59 -23.49 -3.49 -9.34
C CYS A 59 -23.57 -2.17 -10.12
N THR A 60 -23.40 -1.06 -9.41
CA THR A 60 -23.49 0.31 -9.96
C THR A 60 -22.14 0.85 -10.42
N LEU A 61 -21.16 -0.03 -10.66
CA LEU A 61 -19.85 0.36 -11.14
C LEU A 61 -19.86 0.48 -12.67
N SER A 62 -19.36 1.60 -13.17
CA SER A 62 -19.14 1.82 -14.59
C SER A 62 -17.88 2.65 -14.79
N ALA A 63 -17.06 2.29 -15.76
CA ALA A 63 -15.86 3.03 -16.11
C ALA A 63 -15.66 3.09 -17.61
N THR A 64 -15.18 4.23 -18.11
CA THR A 64 -14.76 4.40 -19.50
C THR A 64 -13.25 4.28 -19.60
N VAL A 65 -12.76 3.45 -20.49
CA VAL A 65 -11.36 3.34 -20.88
C VAL A 65 -11.20 3.96 -22.25
N GLU A 66 -10.51 5.08 -22.33
CA GLU A 66 -10.16 5.72 -23.60
C GLU A 66 -8.75 5.33 -24.00
N VAL A 67 -8.62 4.60 -25.09
CA VAL A 67 -7.34 4.20 -25.68
C VAL A 67 -6.81 5.37 -26.53
N VAL A 68 -5.70 5.96 -26.05
CA VAL A 68 -5.03 7.12 -26.67
C VAL A 68 -3.96 6.64 -27.66
N HIS A 69 -3.27 5.55 -27.33
CA HIS A 69 -2.21 4.98 -28.17
C HIS A 69 -2.35 3.47 -28.29
N PRO A 70 -2.25 2.87 -29.48
CA PRO A 70 -2.47 1.43 -29.68
C PRO A 70 -1.47 0.51 -28.94
N GLN A 71 -0.35 1.07 -28.45
CA GLN A 71 0.61 0.32 -27.61
C GLN A 71 -0.04 -0.22 -26.33
N PHE A 72 -1.08 0.42 -25.81
CA PHE A 72 -1.87 -0.07 -24.67
C PHE A 72 -2.27 -1.55 -24.83
N TRP A 73 -2.71 -1.94 -26.03
CA TRP A 73 -3.17 -3.30 -26.28
C TRP A 73 -2.08 -4.35 -26.12
N ALA A 74 -0.88 -4.05 -26.63
CA ALA A 74 0.26 -4.93 -26.44
C ALA A 74 0.73 -4.95 -24.97
N ASP A 75 0.85 -3.77 -24.34
CA ASP A 75 1.31 -3.65 -22.96
C ASP A 75 0.38 -4.43 -22.01
N ALA A 76 -0.93 -4.25 -22.12
CA ALA A 76 -1.90 -4.92 -21.25
C ALA A 76 -2.00 -6.43 -21.53
N ALA A 77 -1.99 -6.85 -22.81
CA ALA A 77 -2.12 -8.27 -23.17
C ALA A 77 -0.87 -9.09 -22.81
N PHE A 78 0.34 -8.54 -23.00
CA PHE A 78 1.59 -9.25 -22.73
C PHE A 78 2.19 -8.93 -21.36
N GLY A 79 1.83 -7.80 -20.76
CA GLY A 79 2.29 -7.37 -19.44
C GLY A 79 1.28 -7.61 -18.31
N GLY A 80 0.05 -8.06 -18.62
CA GLY A 80 -1.01 -8.24 -17.63
C GLY A 80 -1.40 -6.92 -16.95
N THR A 81 -1.83 -6.99 -15.69
CA THR A 81 -2.20 -5.82 -14.89
C THR A 81 -1.03 -4.86 -14.70
N THR A 82 0.18 -5.37 -14.56
CA THR A 82 1.41 -4.58 -14.47
C THR A 82 1.68 -3.80 -15.76
N GLY A 83 1.50 -4.45 -16.92
CA GLY A 83 1.67 -3.80 -18.22
C GLY A 83 0.59 -2.74 -18.50
N ALA A 84 -0.65 -2.98 -18.09
CA ALA A 84 -1.73 -2.00 -18.16
C ALA A 84 -1.40 -0.75 -17.32
N GLY A 85 -0.88 -0.92 -16.10
CA GLY A 85 -0.44 0.17 -15.25
C GLY A 85 0.75 0.95 -15.82
N GLU A 86 1.77 0.26 -16.37
CA GLU A 86 2.90 0.89 -17.07
C GLU A 86 2.44 1.73 -18.27
N SER A 87 1.49 1.18 -19.03
CA SER A 87 0.87 1.86 -20.17
C SER A 87 0.09 3.12 -19.75
N TYR A 88 -0.55 3.09 -18.55
CA TYR A 88 -1.18 4.27 -17.95
C TYR A 88 -0.15 5.35 -17.60
N ILE A 89 0.97 4.96 -17.00
CA ILE A 89 2.08 5.87 -16.68
C ILE A 89 2.55 6.62 -17.94
N HIS A 90 2.66 5.93 -19.06
CA HIS A 90 3.05 6.51 -20.35
C HIS A 90 1.91 7.28 -21.05
N GLY A 91 0.69 7.27 -20.49
CA GLY A 91 -0.45 8.01 -21.06
C GLY A 91 -1.05 7.36 -22.31
N HIS A 92 -0.82 6.06 -22.53
CA HIS A 92 -1.37 5.33 -23.67
C HIS A 92 -2.88 5.11 -23.56
N TRP A 93 -3.43 5.23 -22.37
CA TRP A 93 -4.87 5.20 -22.09
C TRP A 93 -5.22 6.05 -20.87
N ARG A 94 -6.50 6.33 -20.69
CA ARG A 94 -7.05 7.04 -19.56
C ARG A 94 -8.42 6.51 -19.18
N SER A 95 -8.89 6.80 -17.98
CA SER A 95 -10.23 6.44 -17.50
C SER A 95 -10.90 7.65 -16.86
N ASP A 96 -12.21 7.71 -16.97
CA ASP A 96 -13.05 8.67 -16.26
C ASP A 96 -13.19 8.34 -14.76
N ASP A 97 -13.17 7.05 -14.40
CA ASP A 97 -13.13 6.57 -13.01
C ASP A 97 -12.20 5.35 -12.89
N LEU A 98 -10.94 5.61 -12.57
CA LEU A 98 -9.91 4.58 -12.44
C LEU A 98 -10.18 3.66 -11.25
N VAL A 99 -10.77 4.18 -10.16
CA VAL A 99 -11.14 3.38 -8.98
C VAL A 99 -12.25 2.41 -9.33
N ALA A 100 -13.31 2.88 -10.02
CA ALA A 100 -14.38 2.01 -10.48
C ALA A 100 -13.85 0.93 -11.43
N LEU A 101 -12.94 1.26 -12.34
CA LEU A 101 -12.30 0.29 -13.23
C LEU A 101 -11.56 -0.80 -12.45
N VAL A 102 -10.73 -0.43 -11.48
CA VAL A 102 -10.01 -1.39 -10.63
C VAL A 102 -10.99 -2.28 -9.87
N ARG A 103 -12.03 -1.70 -9.26
CA ARG A 103 -13.07 -2.45 -8.54
C ARG A 103 -13.78 -3.46 -9.44
N ILE A 104 -14.16 -3.04 -10.65
CA ILE A 104 -14.77 -3.95 -11.65
C ILE A 104 -13.82 -5.11 -11.95
N MET A 105 -12.52 -4.83 -12.15
CA MET A 105 -11.54 -5.88 -12.44
C MET A 105 -11.37 -6.84 -11.26
N VAL A 106 -11.35 -6.35 -10.03
CA VAL A 106 -11.27 -7.18 -8.81
C VAL A 106 -12.51 -8.09 -8.69
N LEU A 107 -13.71 -7.56 -8.93
CA LEU A 107 -14.95 -8.34 -8.89
C LEU A 107 -15.02 -9.40 -10.01
N ASN A 108 -14.30 -9.19 -11.11
CA ASN A 108 -14.20 -10.13 -12.24
C ASN A 108 -12.82 -10.80 -12.28
N ARG A 109 -12.38 -11.32 -11.14
CA ARG A 109 -11.04 -11.90 -10.94
C ARG A 109 -10.64 -12.91 -12.00
N ALA A 110 -11.55 -13.74 -12.49
CA ALA A 110 -11.27 -14.71 -13.55
C ALA A 110 -10.73 -14.05 -14.85
N ILE A 111 -11.17 -12.82 -15.15
CA ILE A 111 -10.63 -12.04 -16.28
C ILE A 111 -9.19 -11.64 -15.99
N MET A 112 -8.90 -11.16 -14.78
CA MET A 112 -7.53 -10.79 -14.37
C MET A 112 -6.58 -11.99 -14.41
N GLU A 113 -6.99 -13.14 -13.88
CA GLU A 113 -6.22 -14.39 -13.91
C GLU A 113 -5.95 -14.86 -15.35
N ASN A 114 -6.92 -14.74 -16.24
CA ASN A 114 -6.74 -15.05 -17.66
C ASN A 114 -5.77 -14.07 -18.35
N MET A 115 -5.78 -12.79 -17.98
CA MET A 115 -4.82 -11.81 -18.49
C MET A 115 -3.39 -12.11 -18.00
N GLU A 116 -3.22 -12.50 -16.74
CA GLU A 116 -1.91 -12.87 -16.16
C GLU A 116 -1.41 -14.24 -16.69
N GLY A 117 -2.32 -15.20 -16.88
CA GLY A 117 -2.01 -16.55 -17.35
C GLY A 117 -1.89 -16.68 -18.89
N GLY A 118 -2.46 -15.73 -19.64
CA GLY A 118 -2.49 -15.75 -21.11
C GLY A 118 -1.14 -15.38 -21.75
N LEU A 119 -1.12 -14.35 -22.60
CA LEU A 119 0.09 -13.87 -23.26
C LEU A 119 1.13 -13.29 -22.25
N ALA A 120 0.67 -12.78 -21.10
CA ALA A 120 1.52 -12.27 -20.04
C ALA A 120 2.42 -13.34 -19.38
N PHE A 121 2.05 -14.61 -19.47
CA PHE A 121 2.89 -15.73 -18.99
C PHE A 121 4.28 -15.75 -19.66
N LEU A 122 4.40 -15.29 -20.89
CA LEU A 122 5.67 -15.24 -21.62
C LEU A 122 6.71 -14.30 -20.99
N THR A 123 6.28 -13.26 -20.27
CA THR A 123 7.16 -12.27 -19.63
C THR A 123 7.39 -12.54 -18.13
N ALA A 124 6.65 -13.47 -17.54
CA ALA A 124 6.71 -13.78 -16.11
C ALA A 124 8.11 -14.12 -15.56
N PRO A 125 9.00 -14.88 -16.29
CA PRO A 125 10.35 -15.18 -15.81
C PRO A 125 11.20 -13.92 -15.59
N LEU A 126 11.13 -12.94 -16.50
CA LEU A 126 11.88 -11.69 -16.40
C LEU A 126 11.42 -10.86 -15.18
N ARG A 127 10.12 -10.79 -14.94
CA ARG A 127 9.56 -10.10 -13.77
C ARG A 127 10.02 -10.74 -12.45
N ARG A 128 10.08 -12.08 -12.38
CA ARG A 128 10.57 -12.81 -11.19
C ARG A 128 12.06 -12.56 -10.92
N ILE A 129 12.90 -12.48 -11.95
CA ILE A 129 14.33 -12.16 -11.80
C ILE A 129 14.49 -10.76 -11.22
N PHE A 130 13.73 -9.78 -11.73
CA PHE A 130 13.74 -8.42 -11.20
C PHE A 130 13.37 -8.37 -9.71
N HIS A 131 12.29 -9.06 -9.30
CA HIS A 131 11.88 -9.14 -7.89
C HIS A 131 12.96 -9.81 -7.02
N TRP A 132 13.57 -10.89 -7.49
CA TRP A 132 14.65 -11.56 -6.77
C TRP A 132 15.87 -10.64 -6.54
N MET A 133 16.20 -9.79 -7.50
CA MET A 133 17.28 -8.80 -7.36
C MET A 133 16.97 -7.72 -6.30
N ASN A 134 15.71 -7.42 -6.07
CA ASN A 134 15.26 -6.39 -5.11
C ASN A 134 14.84 -6.96 -3.74
N ARG A 135 15.20 -8.21 -3.42
CA ARG A 135 14.87 -8.82 -2.13
C ARG A 135 15.46 -8.08 -0.94
N ASN A 136 14.74 -8.10 0.20
CA ASN A 136 15.03 -7.28 1.39
C ASN A 136 16.09 -7.90 2.33
N SER A 137 17.32 -8.17 1.83
CA SER A 137 18.52 -8.31 2.66
C SER A 137 18.79 -6.97 3.40
N LYS A 138 19.72 -6.93 4.38
CA LYS A 138 20.04 -5.65 5.08
C LYS A 138 20.37 -4.50 4.10
N ASP A 139 21.18 -4.76 3.08
CA ASP A 139 21.54 -3.76 2.07
C ASP A 139 20.41 -3.52 1.05
N GLY A 140 19.66 -4.58 0.72
CA GLY A 140 18.48 -4.50 -0.13
C GLY A 140 17.37 -3.64 0.50
N SER A 141 17.06 -3.84 1.77
CA SER A 141 16.06 -3.03 2.49
C SER A 141 16.42 -1.55 2.49
N ARG A 142 17.69 -1.19 2.77
CA ARG A 142 18.14 0.20 2.73
C ARG A 142 17.98 0.84 1.34
N ARG A 143 18.33 0.12 0.26
CA ARG A 143 18.17 0.63 -1.11
C ARG A 143 16.69 0.78 -1.51
N ASN A 144 15.87 -0.20 -1.19
CA ASN A 144 14.45 -0.20 -1.56
C ASN A 144 13.68 0.91 -0.82
N ILE A 145 13.98 1.12 0.48
CA ILE A 145 13.40 2.20 1.27
C ILE A 145 13.92 3.56 0.78
N ALA A 146 15.23 3.69 0.48
CA ALA A 146 15.76 4.92 -0.09
C ALA A 146 15.03 5.26 -1.40
N ALA A 147 14.87 4.31 -2.32
CA ALA A 147 14.21 4.55 -3.60
C ALA A 147 12.76 5.08 -3.46
N HIS A 148 12.02 4.63 -2.44
CA HIS A 148 10.66 5.12 -2.19
C HIS A 148 10.63 6.46 -1.43
N TYR A 149 11.47 6.63 -0.40
CA TYR A 149 11.48 7.85 0.44
C TYR A 149 12.40 8.95 -0.06
N ASP A 150 13.24 8.70 -1.08
CA ASP A 150 13.98 9.73 -1.84
C ASP A 150 13.06 10.69 -2.63
N LEU A 151 11.73 10.45 -2.61
CA LEU A 151 10.72 11.42 -3.04
C LEU A 151 10.71 12.69 -2.18
N GLY A 152 11.38 12.69 -1.02
CA GLY A 152 11.54 13.83 -0.13
C GLY A 152 10.33 14.11 0.76
N ASN A 153 10.61 14.67 1.94
CA ASN A 153 9.56 14.99 2.92
C ASN A 153 8.54 16.00 2.37
N ASP A 154 8.98 16.95 1.55
CA ASP A 154 8.12 17.99 0.94
C ASP A 154 7.02 17.39 0.07
N PHE A 155 7.30 16.27 -0.60
CA PHE A 155 6.32 15.56 -1.39
C PHE A 155 5.23 14.93 -0.51
N PHE A 156 5.62 14.19 0.53
CA PHE A 156 4.67 13.53 1.43
C PHE A 156 3.79 14.53 2.18
N GLN A 157 4.30 15.70 2.55
CA GLN A 157 3.53 16.78 3.17
C GLN A 157 2.42 17.35 2.29
N LEU A 158 2.45 17.10 0.97
CA LEU A 158 1.42 17.60 0.06
C LEU A 158 0.11 16.82 0.15
N PHE A 159 0.14 15.59 0.64
CA PHE A 159 -1.05 14.75 0.66
C PHE A 159 -1.32 14.04 1.99
N LEU A 160 -0.34 13.90 2.87
CA LEU A 160 -0.54 13.43 4.24
C LEU A 160 -1.09 14.55 5.13
N ASP A 161 -1.63 14.17 6.30
CA ASP A 161 -1.99 15.10 7.36
C ASP A 161 -0.78 15.50 8.22
N ASP A 162 -0.96 16.44 9.17
CA ASP A 162 0.10 16.96 10.02
C ASP A 162 0.79 15.90 10.90
N THR A 163 0.14 14.75 11.12
CA THR A 163 0.77 13.63 11.85
C THR A 163 1.84 12.95 11.01
N MET A 164 1.79 13.14 9.69
CA MET A 164 2.64 12.45 8.71
C MET A 164 2.46 10.93 8.78
N ALA A 165 1.25 10.45 9.10
CA ALA A 165 0.96 9.02 9.10
C ALA A 165 0.78 8.52 7.67
N TYR A 166 1.72 7.71 7.19
CA TYR A 166 1.63 7.05 5.87
C TYR A 166 1.20 5.60 6.06
N SER A 167 -0.02 5.42 6.57
CA SER A 167 -0.66 4.15 6.89
C SER A 167 -2.16 4.36 7.09
N CYS A 168 -2.95 3.29 7.10
CA CYS A 168 -4.41 3.34 7.26
C CYS A 168 -4.82 4.13 8.51
N GLY A 169 -5.74 5.09 8.37
CA GLY A 169 -6.42 5.75 9.47
C GLY A 169 -7.63 4.95 9.96
N ILE A 170 -8.26 5.36 11.07
CA ILE A 170 -9.53 4.81 11.55
C ILE A 170 -10.56 5.95 11.59
N PHE A 171 -11.55 5.88 10.72
CA PHE A 171 -12.62 6.89 10.63
C PHE A 171 -13.74 6.50 11.58
N GLU A 172 -13.87 7.21 12.70
CA GLU A 172 -14.93 6.99 13.69
C GLU A 172 -16.26 7.60 13.25
N ALA A 173 -16.24 8.53 12.30
CA ALA A 173 -17.42 9.15 11.68
C ALA A 173 -17.19 9.36 10.17
N PRO A 174 -18.24 9.37 9.34
CA PRO A 174 -18.11 9.55 7.89
C PRO A 174 -17.47 10.88 7.47
N GLU A 175 -17.64 11.92 8.29
CA GLU A 175 -17.11 13.27 8.07
C GLU A 175 -15.72 13.50 8.70
N ALA A 176 -15.15 12.49 9.36
CA ALA A 176 -13.85 12.63 10.01
C ALA A 176 -12.77 13.02 9.01
N THR A 177 -11.92 13.95 9.39
CA THR A 177 -10.76 14.38 8.63
C THR A 177 -9.66 13.31 8.66
N LEU A 178 -8.73 13.38 7.72
CA LEU A 178 -7.58 12.47 7.68
C LEU A 178 -6.75 12.55 8.98
N LYS A 179 -6.59 13.75 9.56
CA LYS A 179 -5.89 13.95 10.83
C LYS A 179 -6.62 13.28 12.01
N GLU A 180 -7.94 13.42 12.09
CA GLU A 180 -8.75 12.75 13.12
C GLU A 180 -8.66 11.23 12.97
N ALA A 181 -8.70 10.70 11.74
CA ALA A 181 -8.55 9.28 11.48
C ALA A 181 -7.16 8.75 11.88
N SER A 182 -6.10 9.52 11.61
CA SER A 182 -4.73 9.18 12.04
C SER A 182 -4.61 9.17 13.57
N LEU A 183 -5.17 10.16 14.26
CA LEU A 183 -5.15 10.23 15.72
C LEU A 183 -6.00 9.12 16.35
N ALA A 184 -7.17 8.80 15.80
CA ALA A 184 -8.01 7.70 16.25
C ALA A 184 -7.29 6.34 16.11
N LYS A 185 -6.55 6.13 15.02
CA LYS A 185 -5.71 4.96 14.84
C LYS A 185 -4.60 4.88 15.91
N PHE A 186 -3.88 5.97 16.18
CA PHE A 186 -2.87 6.01 17.23
C PHE A 186 -3.48 5.69 18.59
N GLU A 187 -4.65 6.26 18.89
CA GLU A 187 -5.39 5.96 20.13
C GLU A 187 -5.79 4.49 20.23
N ALA A 188 -6.32 3.91 19.16
CA ALA A 188 -6.71 2.50 19.11
C ALA A 188 -5.51 1.57 19.37
N VAL A 189 -4.35 1.87 18.80
CA VAL A 189 -3.09 1.15 19.04
C VAL A 189 -2.68 1.24 20.51
N CYS A 190 -2.61 2.45 21.06
CA CYS A 190 -2.20 2.66 22.45
C CYS A 190 -3.15 1.99 23.46
N ARG A 191 -4.47 2.05 23.21
CA ARG A 191 -5.48 1.39 24.04
C ARG A 191 -5.39 -0.12 23.98
N LYS A 192 -5.23 -0.72 22.79
CA LYS A 192 -5.06 -2.17 22.63
C LYS A 192 -3.81 -2.67 23.33
N LEU A 193 -2.71 -1.92 23.27
CA LEU A 193 -1.48 -2.22 24.01
C LEU A 193 -1.61 -1.93 25.53
N GLN A 194 -2.67 -1.25 25.97
CA GLN A 194 -2.88 -0.83 27.35
C GLN A 194 -1.66 -0.04 27.89
N LEU A 195 -1.21 0.97 27.13
CA LEU A 195 -0.04 1.75 27.48
C LEU A 195 -0.23 2.49 28.80
N LYS A 196 0.83 2.49 29.62
CA LYS A 196 0.90 3.14 30.93
C LYS A 196 2.12 4.08 30.98
N PRO A 197 2.12 5.11 31.84
CA PRO A 197 3.27 6.01 31.96
C PRO A 197 4.58 5.34 32.36
N THR A 198 4.50 4.16 33.00
CA THR A 198 5.65 3.36 33.43
C THR A 198 6.22 2.47 32.31
N ASP A 199 5.50 2.30 31.21
CA ASP A 199 5.92 1.41 30.14
C ASP A 199 7.07 2.00 29.32
N HIS A 200 7.88 1.11 28.78
CA HIS A 200 8.82 1.40 27.72
C HIS A 200 8.34 0.72 26.44
N LEU A 201 7.82 1.53 25.52
CA LEU A 201 7.38 1.09 24.20
C LEU A 201 8.58 1.03 23.25
N VAL A 202 8.68 -0.03 22.44
CA VAL A 202 9.52 -0.02 21.24
C VAL A 202 8.65 0.04 19.99
N GLU A 203 8.97 0.97 19.10
CA GLU A 203 8.32 1.10 17.79
C GLU A 203 9.31 0.71 16.68
N ILE A 204 8.89 -0.22 15.83
CA ILE A 204 9.65 -0.61 14.64
C ILE A 204 9.00 0.03 13.42
N GLY A 205 9.68 0.99 12.82
CA GLY A 205 9.14 1.83 11.75
C GLY A 205 8.65 3.18 12.27
N THR A 206 9.56 4.08 12.59
CA THR A 206 9.27 5.43 13.10
C THR A 206 8.37 6.26 12.18
N GLY A 207 8.48 6.06 10.86
CA GLY A 207 7.97 7.03 9.92
C GLY A 207 8.54 8.41 10.22
N TRP A 208 7.69 9.41 10.32
CA TRP A 208 8.07 10.77 10.73
C TRP A 208 7.75 11.08 12.21
N GLY A 209 7.63 10.03 13.05
CA GLY A 209 7.52 10.13 14.50
C GLY A 209 6.10 10.33 15.04
N GLY A 210 5.06 10.23 14.19
CA GLY A 210 3.69 10.56 14.60
C GLY A 210 3.19 9.75 15.79
N LEU A 211 3.30 8.42 15.76
CA LEU A 211 2.85 7.55 16.85
C LEU A 211 3.73 7.66 18.09
N ALA A 212 5.06 7.72 17.92
CA ALA A 212 5.99 7.90 19.04
C ALA A 212 5.68 9.17 19.85
N ILE A 213 5.49 10.30 19.14
CA ILE A 213 5.11 11.59 19.74
C ILE A 213 3.75 11.47 20.44
N TYR A 214 2.76 10.88 19.79
CA TYR A 214 1.42 10.70 20.37
C TYR A 214 1.47 9.87 21.67
N ALA A 215 2.14 8.72 21.64
CA ALA A 215 2.26 7.83 22.79
C ALA A 215 2.99 8.49 23.96
N ALA A 216 4.13 9.12 23.71
CA ALA A 216 4.90 9.81 24.74
C ALA A 216 4.13 11.00 25.34
N LYS A 217 3.44 11.80 24.51
CA LYS A 217 2.70 12.99 24.94
C LYS A 217 1.44 12.64 25.72
N LYS A 218 0.63 11.71 25.22
CA LYS A 218 -0.67 11.40 25.80
C LYS A 218 -0.61 10.37 26.92
N TYR A 219 0.24 9.35 26.78
CA TYR A 219 0.36 8.27 27.76
C TYR A 219 1.53 8.42 28.71
N GLY A 220 2.45 9.37 28.45
CA GLY A 220 3.60 9.63 29.30
C GLY A 220 4.66 8.52 29.33
N CYS A 221 4.54 7.52 28.47
CA CYS A 221 5.47 6.41 28.40
C CYS A 221 6.81 6.80 27.76
N ARG A 222 7.86 6.00 27.96
CA ARG A 222 9.11 6.11 27.20
C ARG A 222 8.94 5.35 25.88
N VAL A 223 9.55 5.88 24.82
CA VAL A 223 9.52 5.27 23.49
C VAL A 223 10.94 5.14 22.95
N THR A 224 11.33 3.95 22.52
CA THR A 224 12.44 3.74 21.61
C THR A 224 11.85 3.48 20.23
N THR A 225 12.27 4.22 19.21
CA THR A 225 11.74 4.06 17.85
C THR A 225 12.87 4.03 16.84
N THR A 226 12.73 3.23 15.77
CA THR A 226 13.79 3.06 14.77
C THR A 226 13.29 3.19 13.34
N THR A 227 14.12 3.80 12.51
CA THR A 227 13.98 3.84 11.05
C THR A 227 15.33 3.62 10.39
N ILE A 228 15.35 3.15 9.16
CA ILE A 228 16.56 3.09 8.33
C ILE A 228 16.62 4.21 7.29
N SER A 229 15.57 5.06 7.21
CA SER A 229 15.52 6.24 6.35
C SER A 229 16.13 7.44 7.05
N LYS A 230 17.18 8.03 6.44
CA LYS A 230 17.81 9.26 6.95
C LYS A 230 16.87 10.46 6.93
N GLU A 231 16.03 10.55 5.90
CA GLU A 231 15.05 11.63 5.72
C GLU A 231 13.98 11.59 6.81
N GLN A 232 13.41 10.39 7.05
CA GLN A 232 12.47 10.20 8.16
C GLN A 232 13.10 10.50 9.51
N PHE A 233 14.33 10.01 9.75
CA PHE A 233 15.05 10.24 11.00
C PHE A 233 15.26 11.73 11.26
N ALA A 234 15.72 12.50 10.27
CA ALA A 234 15.98 13.93 10.41
C ALA A 234 14.71 14.69 10.79
N LEU A 235 13.62 14.51 10.04
CA LEU A 235 12.37 15.20 10.31
C LEU A 235 11.72 14.72 11.62
N ALA A 236 11.75 13.43 11.93
CA ALA A 236 11.22 12.91 13.20
C ALA A 236 11.98 13.52 14.40
N LYS A 237 13.30 13.68 14.29
CA LYS A 237 14.13 14.30 15.35
C LYS A 237 13.74 15.76 15.58
N GLU A 238 13.53 16.53 14.52
CA GLU A 238 13.06 17.92 14.61
C GLU A 238 11.69 18.00 15.27
N ARG A 239 10.75 17.14 14.88
CA ARG A 239 9.39 17.09 15.43
C ARG A 239 9.37 16.69 16.91
N VAL A 240 10.16 15.70 17.29
CA VAL A 240 10.32 15.27 18.69
C VAL A 240 10.88 16.41 19.56
N ALA A 241 11.88 17.14 19.06
CA ALA A 241 12.45 18.30 19.76
C ALA A 241 11.46 19.46 19.88
N ALA A 242 10.70 19.75 18.82
CA ALA A 242 9.67 20.80 18.82
C ALA A 242 8.56 20.53 19.83
N GLU A 243 8.23 19.26 20.11
CA GLU A 243 7.26 18.84 21.10
C GLU A 243 7.86 18.74 22.54
N GLY A 244 9.16 18.99 22.70
CA GLY A 244 9.84 18.91 24.00
C GLY A 244 9.94 17.48 24.55
N LEU A 245 10.00 16.46 23.69
CA LEU A 245 9.93 15.04 24.08
C LEU A 245 11.27 14.31 23.93
N SER A 246 12.37 15.02 23.74
CA SER A 246 13.71 14.43 23.53
C SER A 246 14.23 13.60 24.72
N ASP A 247 13.70 13.80 25.90
CA ASP A 247 14.01 13.03 27.11
C ASP A 247 13.18 11.75 27.24
N ARG A 248 12.10 11.63 26.46
CA ARG A 248 11.18 10.47 26.48
C ARG A 248 11.27 9.58 25.26
N ILE A 249 11.73 10.12 24.13
CA ILE A 249 11.81 9.41 22.85
C ILE A 249 13.27 9.22 22.45
N ASP A 250 13.73 7.96 22.46
CA ASP A 250 15.03 7.51 21.93
C ASP A 250 14.85 7.14 20.46
N LEU A 251 15.17 8.07 19.56
CA LEU A 251 15.08 7.89 18.12
C LEU A 251 16.37 7.31 17.57
N ARG A 252 16.30 6.20 16.86
CA ARG A 252 17.44 5.46 16.31
C ARG A 252 17.43 5.38 14.78
N LEU A 253 18.61 5.46 14.19
CA LEU A 253 18.84 5.19 12.76
C LEU A 253 19.45 3.79 12.59
N ASP A 254 18.73 2.79 13.06
CA ASP A 254 19.18 1.41 13.12
C ASP A 254 18.22 0.48 12.38
N ASP A 255 18.74 -0.61 11.84
CA ASP A 255 17.92 -1.71 11.37
C ASP A 255 17.27 -2.42 12.58
N TYR A 256 15.98 -2.77 12.48
CA TYR A 256 15.25 -3.45 13.57
C TYR A 256 15.95 -4.74 14.02
N ARG A 257 16.69 -5.41 13.12
CA ARG A 257 17.47 -6.62 13.40
C ARG A 257 18.60 -6.39 14.40
N ASP A 258 19.09 -5.16 14.49
CA ASP A 258 20.19 -4.78 15.37
C ASP A 258 19.71 -4.20 16.73
N LEU A 259 18.40 -3.95 16.89
CA LEU A 259 17.83 -3.49 18.16
C LEU A 259 18.09 -4.50 19.28
N THR A 260 18.36 -3.99 20.47
CA THR A 260 18.57 -4.79 21.70
C THR A 260 17.76 -4.21 22.86
N GLY A 261 17.66 -4.95 23.95
CA GLY A 261 16.91 -4.52 25.14
C GLY A 261 15.63 -5.35 25.35
N HIS A 262 14.91 -5.01 26.44
CA HIS A 262 13.64 -5.61 26.78
C HIS A 262 12.61 -4.54 27.11
N TYR A 263 11.51 -4.55 26.37
CA TYR A 263 10.47 -3.55 26.39
C TYR A 263 9.17 -4.11 26.96
N ASP A 264 8.34 -3.24 27.52
CA ASP A 264 7.02 -3.63 28.02
C ASP A 264 6.05 -3.89 26.89
N LYS A 265 6.14 -3.07 25.85
CA LYS A 265 5.26 -3.07 24.69
C LYS A 265 6.06 -2.93 23.40
N LEU A 266 5.55 -3.50 22.32
CA LEU A 266 6.07 -3.33 20.97
C LEU A 266 4.94 -2.94 20.02
N VAL A 267 5.22 -2.02 19.10
CA VAL A 267 4.33 -1.67 18.00
C VAL A 267 5.10 -1.64 16.68
N SER A 268 4.43 -2.06 15.61
CA SER A 268 4.92 -1.91 14.25
C SER A 268 3.74 -1.70 13.30
N ILE A 269 3.75 -0.58 12.60
CA ILE A 269 2.65 -0.14 11.74
C ILE A 269 3.10 -0.22 10.29
N GLU A 270 2.49 -1.13 9.50
CA GLU A 270 2.71 -1.29 8.06
C GLU A 270 4.21 -1.30 7.67
N MET A 271 4.99 -2.06 8.44
CA MET A 271 6.41 -2.28 8.21
C MET A 271 6.70 -3.74 7.81
N ILE A 272 5.83 -4.67 8.20
CA ILE A 272 5.98 -6.09 7.90
C ILE A 272 6.05 -6.35 6.39
N GLU A 273 5.37 -5.53 5.59
CA GLU A 273 5.35 -5.58 4.13
C GLU A 273 6.74 -5.34 3.52
N ALA A 274 7.57 -4.56 4.21
CA ALA A 274 8.94 -4.26 3.79
C ALA A 274 9.97 -5.31 4.24
N VAL A 275 9.54 -6.34 4.97
CA VAL A 275 10.43 -7.41 5.48
C VAL A 275 10.84 -8.39 4.37
N GLY A 276 9.87 -8.76 3.52
CA GLY A 276 10.00 -9.86 2.56
C GLY A 276 9.59 -11.22 3.17
N HIS A 277 8.82 -11.99 2.41
CA HIS A 277 8.20 -13.24 2.90
C HIS A 277 9.18 -14.24 3.50
N GLN A 278 10.40 -14.33 2.93
CA GLN A 278 11.46 -15.23 3.38
C GLN A 278 12.04 -14.86 4.76
N PHE A 279 11.79 -13.65 5.26
CA PHE A 279 12.28 -13.16 6.55
C PHE A 279 11.18 -12.99 7.60
N LEU A 280 9.95 -13.41 7.30
CA LEU A 280 8.80 -13.22 8.19
C LEU A 280 9.03 -13.86 9.57
N ASP A 281 9.50 -15.12 9.61
CA ASP A 281 9.81 -15.82 10.88
C ASP A 281 10.91 -15.07 11.65
N THR A 282 11.95 -14.59 10.97
CA THR A 282 13.05 -13.82 11.57
C THR A 282 12.53 -12.52 12.20
N TYR A 283 11.65 -11.83 11.48
CA TYR A 283 11.03 -10.59 11.95
C TYR A 283 10.18 -10.83 13.20
N ILE A 284 9.29 -11.81 13.17
CA ILE A 284 8.41 -12.14 14.30
C ILE A 284 9.22 -12.61 15.52
N ALA A 285 10.24 -13.48 15.31
CA ALA A 285 11.15 -13.90 16.37
C ALA A 285 11.90 -12.72 17.00
N LYS A 286 12.36 -11.78 16.15
CA LYS A 286 13.06 -10.57 16.63
C LYS A 286 12.14 -9.70 17.48
N CYS A 287 10.93 -9.41 17.01
CA CYS A 287 9.94 -8.66 17.77
C CYS A 287 9.65 -9.31 19.13
N ALA A 288 9.42 -10.63 19.15
CA ALA A 288 9.17 -11.37 20.40
C ALA A 288 10.36 -11.33 21.37
N SER A 289 11.61 -11.34 20.84
CA SER A 289 12.82 -11.29 21.66
C SER A 289 13.06 -9.94 22.35
N LEU A 290 12.48 -8.87 21.81
CA LEU A 290 12.55 -7.52 22.39
C LEU A 290 11.54 -7.30 23.51
N LEU A 291 10.63 -8.25 23.76
CA LEU A 291 9.61 -8.11 24.80
C LEU A 291 10.04 -8.76 26.11
N LYS A 292 9.64 -8.13 27.21
CA LYS A 292 9.67 -8.72 28.53
C LYS A 292 8.76 -9.96 28.60
N PRO A 293 8.93 -10.87 29.58
CA PRO A 293 8.10 -12.09 29.69
C PRO A 293 6.59 -11.83 29.84
N ASN A 294 6.18 -10.63 30.22
CA ASN A 294 4.79 -10.19 30.34
C ASN A 294 4.41 -9.13 29.30
N GLY A 295 5.21 -8.97 28.26
CA GLY A 295 5.02 -7.96 27.22
C GLY A 295 3.91 -8.28 26.24
N ALA A 296 3.52 -7.25 25.46
CA ALA A 296 2.56 -7.37 24.37
C ALA A 296 3.07 -6.63 23.12
N MET A 297 2.70 -7.16 21.96
CA MET A 297 3.04 -6.61 20.65
C MET A 297 1.77 -6.37 19.84
N LEU A 298 1.66 -5.21 19.20
CA LEU A 298 0.65 -4.95 18.19
C LEU A 298 1.33 -4.71 16.85
N ILE A 299 0.89 -5.45 15.85
CA ILE A 299 1.26 -5.22 14.45
C ILE A 299 0.03 -4.72 13.72
N GLN A 300 0.15 -3.59 13.00
CA GLN A 300 -0.75 -3.23 11.93
C GLN A 300 -0.13 -3.72 10.63
N ALA A 301 -0.90 -4.48 9.85
CA ALA A 301 -0.39 -5.10 8.63
C ALA A 301 -1.45 -5.09 7.54
N ILE A 302 -1.04 -4.67 6.34
CA ILE A 302 -1.82 -4.93 5.12
C ILE A 302 -1.82 -6.44 4.90
N THR A 303 -2.99 -6.99 4.59
CA THR A 303 -3.15 -8.43 4.35
C THR A 303 -3.85 -8.68 3.02
N ILE A 304 -3.47 -9.80 2.40
CA ILE A 304 -4.19 -10.34 1.25
C ILE A 304 -5.02 -11.54 1.69
N GLN A 305 -6.07 -11.87 0.95
CA GLN A 305 -6.87 -13.07 1.20
C GLN A 305 -5.97 -14.33 1.23
N ASP A 306 -6.16 -15.19 2.24
CA ASP A 306 -5.36 -16.42 2.44
C ASP A 306 -5.40 -17.34 1.21
N GLN A 307 -6.55 -17.39 0.53
CA GLN A 307 -6.80 -18.26 -0.63
C GLN A 307 -5.89 -17.95 -1.82
N ILE A 308 -5.46 -16.69 -1.95
CA ILE A 308 -4.65 -16.22 -3.09
C ILE A 308 -3.18 -15.95 -2.74
N TYR A 309 -2.83 -16.07 -1.46
CA TYR A 309 -1.50 -15.74 -0.95
C TYR A 309 -0.37 -16.46 -1.68
N ASN A 310 -0.50 -17.78 -1.86
CA ASN A 310 0.54 -18.58 -2.53
C ASN A 310 0.72 -18.23 -4.01
N GLU A 311 -0.32 -17.74 -4.67
CA GLU A 311 -0.25 -17.25 -6.04
C GLU A 311 0.39 -15.88 -6.10
N ALA A 312 0.00 -14.97 -5.19
CA ALA A 312 0.57 -13.65 -5.07
C ALA A 312 2.09 -13.69 -4.83
N LEU A 313 2.60 -14.62 -4.03
CA LEU A 313 4.04 -14.81 -3.83
C LEU A 313 4.81 -15.20 -5.09
N LYS A 314 4.15 -15.73 -6.12
CA LYS A 314 4.77 -16.15 -7.38
C LYS A 314 4.73 -15.07 -8.46
N SER A 315 3.95 -14.03 -8.26
CA SER A 315 3.78 -12.92 -9.21
C SER A 315 4.52 -11.66 -8.72
N VAL A 316 4.74 -10.73 -9.62
CA VAL A 316 5.22 -9.39 -9.32
C VAL A 316 4.15 -8.44 -9.84
N ASP A 317 3.48 -7.79 -8.90
CA ASP A 317 2.42 -6.85 -9.23
C ASP A 317 2.94 -5.44 -9.53
N PHE A 318 2.02 -4.53 -9.81
CA PHE A 318 2.32 -3.13 -10.09
C PHE A 318 3.04 -2.45 -8.92
N ILE A 319 2.60 -2.72 -7.69
CA ILE A 319 3.17 -2.09 -6.48
C ILE A 319 4.61 -2.52 -6.27
N GLN A 320 4.88 -3.81 -6.37
CA GLN A 320 6.25 -4.35 -6.22
C GLN A 320 7.19 -3.88 -7.33
N ARG A 321 6.67 -3.60 -8.54
CA ARG A 321 7.50 -3.15 -9.65
C ARG A 321 7.82 -1.67 -9.60
N PHE A 322 6.84 -0.81 -9.28
CA PHE A 322 6.95 0.63 -9.49
C PHE A 322 6.94 1.47 -8.21
N VAL A 323 6.40 0.96 -7.10
CA VAL A 323 6.19 1.75 -5.87
C VAL A 323 7.05 1.23 -4.72
N PHE A 324 6.93 -0.06 -4.38
CA PHE A 324 7.63 -0.69 -3.26
C PHE A 324 8.42 -1.94 -3.70
N PRO A 325 9.58 -1.77 -4.38
CA PRO A 325 10.39 -2.91 -4.78
C PRO A 325 10.77 -3.79 -3.58
N GLY A 326 10.62 -5.11 -3.74
CA GLY A 326 10.94 -6.07 -2.69
C GLY A 326 9.89 -6.23 -1.60
N SER A 327 8.80 -5.46 -1.61
CA SER A 327 7.69 -5.65 -0.68
C SER A 327 6.93 -6.96 -0.93
N PHE A 328 6.17 -7.39 0.05
CA PHE A 328 5.19 -8.46 -0.08
C PHE A 328 3.98 -8.15 0.81
N ILE A 329 2.84 -8.71 0.50
CA ILE A 329 1.66 -8.58 1.36
C ILE A 329 1.44 -9.95 2.03
N PRO A 330 1.57 -10.06 3.39
CA PRO A 330 1.26 -11.28 4.10
C PRO A 330 -0.24 -11.57 4.09
N CYS A 331 -0.62 -12.81 4.39
CA CYS A 331 -1.98 -13.14 4.80
C CYS A 331 -2.01 -13.40 6.32
N VAL A 332 -3.20 -13.43 6.90
CA VAL A 332 -3.37 -13.65 8.35
C VAL A 332 -2.76 -14.99 8.78
N THR A 333 -3.01 -16.05 8.01
CA THR A 333 -2.44 -17.38 8.27
C THR A 333 -0.90 -17.36 8.26
N ALA A 334 -0.27 -16.69 7.30
CA ALA A 334 1.19 -16.62 7.24
C ALA A 334 1.79 -15.92 8.47
N ILE A 335 1.15 -14.86 8.97
CA ILE A 335 1.59 -14.17 10.20
C ILE A 335 1.41 -15.09 11.42
N THR A 336 0.24 -15.70 11.58
CA THR A 336 -0.06 -16.59 12.73
C THR A 336 0.83 -17.84 12.74
N ASP A 337 1.13 -18.40 11.58
CA ASP A 337 2.07 -19.49 11.40
C ASP A 337 3.50 -19.09 11.82
N ALA A 338 3.95 -17.89 11.42
CA ALA A 338 5.25 -17.37 11.84
C ALA A 338 5.31 -17.19 13.37
N VAL A 339 4.25 -16.65 13.98
CA VAL A 339 4.14 -16.54 15.46
C VAL A 339 4.28 -17.90 16.12
N THR A 340 3.56 -18.90 15.63
CA THR A 340 3.56 -20.27 16.18
C THR A 340 4.92 -20.94 16.04
N ARG A 341 5.57 -20.80 14.89
CA ARG A 341 6.86 -21.46 14.63
C ARG A 341 8.03 -20.83 15.38
N SER A 342 8.01 -19.51 15.57
CA SER A 342 9.20 -18.75 15.95
C SER A 342 9.13 -18.09 17.32
N THR A 343 8.00 -18.19 18.04
CA THR A 343 7.81 -17.50 19.33
C THR A 343 7.01 -18.33 20.34
N ASP A 344 6.98 -17.86 21.59
CA ASP A 344 6.11 -18.34 22.67
C ASP A 344 4.82 -17.48 22.81
N MET A 345 4.59 -16.56 21.88
CA MET A 345 3.45 -15.65 21.93
C MET A 345 2.18 -16.32 21.40
N LYS A 346 1.04 -15.75 21.76
CA LYS A 346 -0.27 -16.09 21.17
C LYS A 346 -0.97 -14.86 20.66
N VAL A 347 -1.76 -15.02 19.61
CA VAL A 347 -2.71 -13.99 19.17
C VAL A 347 -3.78 -13.83 20.25
N TYR A 348 -3.95 -12.60 20.73
CA TYR A 348 -4.93 -12.25 21.75
C TYR A 348 -6.15 -11.55 21.16
N HIS A 349 -5.93 -10.69 20.17
CA HIS A 349 -6.98 -9.95 19.47
C HIS A 349 -6.59 -9.70 18.02
N LEU A 350 -7.55 -9.78 17.12
CA LEU A 350 -7.42 -9.43 15.72
C LEU A 350 -8.63 -8.60 15.30
N GLU A 351 -8.38 -7.47 14.65
CA GLU A 351 -9.40 -6.58 14.11
C GLU A 351 -9.02 -6.15 12.69
N ASP A 352 -9.91 -6.32 11.73
CA ASP A 352 -9.73 -5.84 10.36
C ASP A 352 -10.20 -4.39 10.27
N ILE A 353 -9.27 -3.47 10.02
CA ILE A 353 -9.50 -2.04 9.78
C ILE A 353 -9.43 -1.68 8.30
N GLY A 354 -9.23 -2.66 7.42
CA GLY A 354 -9.08 -2.49 5.97
C GLY A 354 -10.15 -1.65 5.28
N PRO A 355 -11.44 -1.67 5.69
CA PRO A 355 -12.46 -0.78 5.13
C PRO A 355 -12.12 0.70 5.21
N HIS A 356 -11.38 1.12 6.23
CA HIS A 356 -10.95 2.51 6.38
C HIS A 356 -9.85 2.89 5.39
N TYR A 357 -9.10 1.92 4.86
CA TYR A 357 -8.00 2.22 3.97
C TYR A 357 -8.46 2.78 2.62
N ALA A 358 -9.58 2.29 2.09
CA ALA A 358 -10.16 2.87 0.88
C ALA A 358 -10.45 4.38 1.05
N THR A 359 -10.98 4.79 2.21
CA THR A 359 -11.20 6.21 2.53
C THR A 359 -9.88 6.97 2.71
N THR A 360 -8.90 6.39 3.38
CA THR A 360 -7.57 6.99 3.57
C THR A 360 -6.91 7.28 2.22
N LEU A 361 -6.87 6.29 1.31
CA LEU A 361 -6.27 6.40 -0.02
C LEU A 361 -6.99 7.44 -0.90
N ARG A 362 -8.32 7.46 -0.84
CA ARG A 362 -9.11 8.47 -1.53
C ARG A 362 -8.76 9.88 -1.06
N MET A 363 -8.68 10.10 0.25
CA MET A 363 -8.32 11.42 0.81
C MET A 363 -6.88 11.81 0.48
N TRP A 364 -5.94 10.86 0.50
CA TRP A 364 -4.58 11.12 0.02
C TRP A 364 -4.58 11.55 -1.45
N ARG A 365 -5.36 10.89 -2.29
CA ARG A 365 -5.49 11.24 -3.71
C ARG A 365 -6.11 12.61 -3.90
N GLU A 366 -7.17 12.93 -3.16
CA GLU A 366 -7.82 14.25 -3.18
C GLU A 366 -6.82 15.35 -2.79
N ASN A 367 -6.07 15.17 -1.71
CA ASN A 367 -5.04 16.11 -1.26
C ASN A 367 -3.90 16.24 -2.28
N PHE A 368 -3.45 15.13 -2.86
CA PHE A 368 -2.42 15.13 -3.91
C PHE A 368 -2.84 15.98 -5.11
N PHE A 369 -4.05 15.80 -5.62
CA PHE A 369 -4.55 16.61 -6.73
C PHE A 369 -4.88 18.05 -6.35
N ALA A 370 -5.33 18.30 -5.13
CA ALA A 370 -5.48 19.67 -4.63
C ALA A 370 -4.15 20.46 -4.62
N ASN A 371 -3.03 19.75 -4.44
CA ASN A 371 -1.68 20.31 -4.42
C ASN A 371 -0.88 20.05 -5.72
N ILE A 372 -1.52 19.66 -6.83
CA ILE A 372 -0.84 19.21 -8.06
C ILE A 372 0.13 20.24 -8.64
N GLY A 373 -0.19 21.53 -8.51
CA GLY A 373 0.72 22.62 -8.92
C GLY A 373 2.03 22.63 -8.14
N ARG A 374 1.97 22.32 -6.85
CA ARG A 374 3.16 22.20 -5.99
C ARG A 374 3.96 20.95 -6.30
N VAL A 375 3.28 19.82 -6.61
CA VAL A 375 3.93 18.58 -7.06
C VAL A 375 4.78 18.85 -8.31
N ARG A 376 4.20 19.53 -9.31
CA ARG A 376 4.94 19.94 -10.52
C ARG A 376 6.10 20.89 -10.22
N ALA A 377 5.90 21.83 -9.29
CA ALA A 377 6.95 22.78 -8.88
C ALA A 377 8.14 22.09 -8.17
N LEU A 378 7.93 20.93 -7.53
CA LEU A 378 9.00 20.09 -6.99
C LEU A 378 9.78 19.34 -8.09
N GLY A 379 9.38 19.44 -9.35
CA GLY A 379 10.07 18.84 -10.49
C GLY A 379 9.58 17.45 -10.89
N TYR A 380 8.48 16.95 -10.33
CA TYR A 380 7.92 15.65 -10.69
C TYR A 380 7.28 15.69 -12.08
N PRO A 381 7.65 14.79 -13.00
CA PRO A 381 7.10 14.73 -14.36
C PRO A 381 5.68 14.15 -14.39
N GLU A 382 4.98 14.33 -15.52
CA GLU A 382 3.60 13.84 -15.69
C GLU A 382 3.51 12.29 -15.59
N GLU A 383 4.56 11.57 -15.95
CA GLU A 383 4.67 10.11 -15.76
C GLU A 383 4.60 9.75 -14.28
N PHE A 384 5.29 10.51 -13.41
CA PHE A 384 5.23 10.30 -11.97
C PHE A 384 3.85 10.64 -11.42
N ILE A 385 3.22 11.69 -11.89
CA ILE A 385 1.85 12.07 -11.48
C ILE A 385 0.87 10.94 -11.82
N ARG A 386 0.97 10.37 -13.02
CA ARG A 386 0.16 9.21 -13.41
C ARG A 386 0.49 7.94 -12.62
N LEU A 387 1.77 7.69 -12.34
CA LEU A 387 2.19 6.59 -11.47
C LEU A 387 1.52 6.68 -10.10
N TRP A 388 1.57 7.87 -9.49
CA TRP A 388 1.02 8.09 -8.15
C TRP A 388 -0.51 8.00 -8.13
N ASP A 389 -1.17 8.55 -9.13
CA ASP A 389 -2.62 8.42 -9.33
C ASP A 389 -3.04 6.96 -9.49
N PHE A 390 -2.36 6.21 -10.35
CA PHE A 390 -2.64 4.79 -10.55
C PHE A 390 -2.41 3.98 -9.27
N TYR A 391 -1.31 4.22 -8.57
CA TYR A 391 -1.01 3.58 -7.30
C TYR A 391 -2.15 3.76 -6.28
N LEU A 392 -2.58 5.00 -6.05
CA LEU A 392 -3.63 5.29 -5.07
C LEU A 392 -4.96 4.66 -5.46
N CYS A 393 -5.34 4.74 -6.74
CA CYS A 393 -6.58 4.13 -7.25
C CYS A 393 -6.54 2.59 -7.22
N TYR A 394 -5.39 2.00 -7.56
CA TYR A 394 -5.19 0.54 -7.55
C TYR A 394 -5.37 -0.03 -6.13
N CYS A 395 -4.75 0.62 -5.15
CA CYS A 395 -4.90 0.24 -3.74
C CYS A 395 -6.32 0.52 -3.23
N GLU A 396 -6.90 1.70 -3.51
CA GLU A 396 -8.27 2.05 -3.11
C GLU A 396 -9.28 1.00 -3.58
N GLY A 397 -9.20 0.60 -4.87
CA GLY A 397 -10.07 -0.42 -5.43
C GLY A 397 -9.90 -1.79 -4.77
N GLY A 398 -8.67 -2.20 -4.48
CA GLY A 398 -8.37 -3.46 -3.81
C GLY A 398 -8.93 -3.54 -2.39
N PHE A 399 -8.84 -2.46 -1.61
CA PHE A 399 -9.43 -2.38 -0.27
C PHE A 399 -10.95 -2.25 -0.30
N ALA A 400 -11.51 -1.47 -1.25
CA ALA A 400 -12.95 -1.31 -1.40
C ALA A 400 -13.65 -2.64 -1.67
N GLU A 401 -13.05 -3.51 -2.46
CA GLU A 401 -13.59 -4.85 -2.78
C GLU A 401 -13.08 -5.96 -1.83
N ARG A 402 -12.42 -5.59 -0.72
CA ARG A 402 -12.00 -6.52 0.32
C ARG A 402 -11.05 -7.62 -0.16
N GLN A 403 -10.38 -7.43 -1.30
CA GLN A 403 -9.28 -8.29 -1.73
C GLN A 403 -8.05 -8.07 -0.84
N LEU A 404 -7.87 -6.84 -0.40
CA LEU A 404 -6.91 -6.43 0.62
C LEU A 404 -7.64 -6.13 1.92
N GLY A 405 -7.00 -6.46 3.03
CA GLY A 405 -7.36 -6.06 4.39
C GLY A 405 -6.23 -5.28 5.03
N ASP A 406 -6.49 -4.70 6.19
CA ASP A 406 -5.47 -4.16 7.07
C ASP A 406 -5.85 -4.53 8.50
N VAL A 407 -4.97 -5.21 9.22
CA VAL A 407 -5.31 -5.78 10.51
C VAL A 407 -4.50 -5.19 11.65
N HIS A 408 -5.17 -4.91 12.77
CA HIS A 408 -4.52 -4.80 14.06
C HIS A 408 -4.46 -6.18 14.72
N MET A 409 -3.26 -6.76 14.79
CA MET A 409 -3.04 -8.05 15.46
C MET A 409 -2.28 -7.83 16.75
N LEU A 410 -2.97 -8.05 17.88
CA LEU A 410 -2.39 -7.97 19.22
C LEU A 410 -1.93 -9.38 19.64
N MET A 411 -0.66 -9.50 19.94
CA MET A 411 -0.01 -10.73 20.40
C MET A 411 0.59 -10.51 21.78
N VAL A 412 0.53 -11.53 22.63
CA VAL A 412 0.96 -11.40 24.02
C VAL A 412 1.88 -12.55 24.45
N LYS A 413 2.85 -12.23 25.30
CA LYS A 413 3.75 -13.19 25.93
C LYS A 413 3.00 -14.03 26.98
N PRO A 414 3.50 -15.22 27.35
CA PRO A 414 2.84 -16.10 28.34
C PRO A 414 2.60 -15.48 29.72
N GLY A 415 3.44 -14.52 30.12
CA GLY A 415 3.32 -13.81 31.40
C GLY A 415 2.32 -12.66 31.41
N TRP A 416 1.74 -12.30 30.27
CA TRP A 416 0.80 -11.18 30.19
C TRP A 416 -0.53 -11.46 30.92
N ARG A 417 -1.07 -10.49 31.65
CA ARG A 417 -2.28 -10.64 32.48
C ARG A 417 -3.37 -9.58 32.21
N GLY A 418 -3.21 -8.74 31.17
CA GLY A 418 -4.19 -7.69 30.83
C GLY A 418 -3.84 -6.35 31.42
#